data_247e14378a54c86a07457818c7a4f20d
#
_entry.id   247e14378a54c86a07457818c7a4f20d
#
_cell.length_a   1.000
_cell.length_b   1.000
_cell.length_c   1.000
_cell.angle_alpha   90.00
_cell.angle_beta   90.00
_cell.angle_gamma   90.00
#
_symmetry.space_group_name_H-M   'P 1'
#
loop_
_entity.id
_entity.type
_entity.pdbx_description
1 polymer ?
#
loop_
_entity_poly.entity_id
_entity_poly.type
_entity_poly.pdbx_seq_one_letter_code
_entity_poly.pdbx_strand_id
1 'polypeptide(L)'
;EVVNQVAFNIIGNDVTITMAAEGGQLELNAFEPIVFYCLFQSIDTLAYAVQTFIDNCVTGITANEERCRQLVENSIGVITAICPHVGYEKAAEIAKKAMKTGESIRNLILREGLLSEKEMETVLDPVNMTEPGISGKELLRK
;
A
#
# COMPACT_ATOMS: atom_id res chain seq x y z
N GLU A 1 13.07 -8.03 -13.08
CA GLU A 1 14.40 -7.54 -13.51
C GLU A 1 14.33 -6.71 -14.80
N VAL A 2 13.56 -7.12 -15.81
CA VAL A 2 13.41 -6.37 -17.08
C VAL A 2 12.94 -4.94 -16.82
N VAL A 3 11.89 -4.76 -16.02
CA VAL A 3 11.33 -3.43 -15.67
C VAL A 3 12.38 -2.57 -14.97
N ASN A 4 13.18 -3.15 -14.07
CA ASN A 4 14.22 -2.42 -13.37
C ASN A 4 15.32 -1.93 -14.33
N GLN A 5 15.73 -2.76 -15.29
CA GLN A 5 16.73 -2.35 -16.30
C GLN A 5 16.20 -1.23 -17.20
N VAL A 6 14.92 -1.29 -17.58
CA VAL A 6 14.29 -0.20 -18.34
C VAL A 6 14.25 1.07 -17.50
N ALA A 7 13.87 0.98 -16.21
CA ALA A 7 13.87 2.13 -15.30
C ALA A 7 15.28 2.76 -15.18
N PHE A 8 16.34 1.95 -15.06
CA PHE A 8 17.71 2.46 -15.00
C PHE A 8 18.12 3.19 -16.29
N ASN A 9 17.69 2.67 -17.44
CA ASN A 9 17.95 3.33 -18.72
C ASN A 9 17.23 4.67 -18.83
N ILE A 10 15.97 4.74 -18.41
CA ILE A 10 15.17 5.97 -18.42
C ILE A 10 15.77 7.03 -17.48
N ILE A 11 16.20 6.63 -16.28
CA ILE A 11 16.90 7.54 -15.35
C ILE A 11 18.18 8.10 -15.99
N GLY A 12 18.95 7.26 -16.70
CA GLY A 12 20.12 7.71 -17.43
C GLY A 12 19.78 8.70 -18.55
N ASN A 13 18.71 8.45 -19.29
CA ASN A 13 18.20 9.36 -20.32
C ASN A 13 17.73 10.70 -19.72
N ASP A 14 17.09 10.68 -18.57
CA ASP A 14 16.64 11.89 -17.86
C ASP A 14 17.83 12.78 -17.48
N VAL A 15 18.92 12.19 -16.98
CA VAL A 15 20.17 12.93 -16.73
C VAL A 15 20.73 13.53 -18.00
N THR A 16 20.72 12.80 -19.10
CA THR A 16 21.17 13.29 -20.41
C THR A 16 20.33 14.50 -20.87
N ILE A 17 19.01 14.41 -20.74
CA ILE A 17 18.08 15.50 -21.08
C ILE A 17 18.35 16.73 -20.19
N THR A 18 18.55 16.51 -18.91
CA THR A 18 18.87 17.60 -17.96
C THR A 18 20.16 18.33 -18.37
N MET A 19 21.22 17.60 -18.68
CA MET A 19 22.47 18.19 -19.15
C MET A 19 22.33 18.94 -20.48
N ALA A 20 21.57 18.39 -21.41
CA ALA A 20 21.29 19.03 -22.68
C ALA A 20 20.45 20.30 -22.51
N ALA A 21 19.48 20.29 -21.60
CA ALA A 21 18.66 21.47 -21.28
C ALA A 21 19.52 22.59 -20.64
N GLU A 22 20.40 22.25 -19.70
CA GLU A 22 21.36 23.21 -19.11
C GLU A 22 22.34 23.78 -20.11
N GLY A 23 22.78 22.96 -21.09
CA GLY A 23 23.72 23.39 -22.12
C GLY A 23 23.12 24.36 -23.14
N GLY A 24 21.81 24.52 -23.18
CA GLY A 24 21.10 25.44 -24.07
C GLY A 24 21.30 26.90 -23.68
N GLN A 25 21.07 27.81 -24.66
CA GLN A 25 21.16 29.27 -24.46
C GLN A 25 19.82 29.92 -24.70
N LEU A 26 19.13 30.30 -23.62
CA LEU A 26 17.78 30.92 -23.64
C LEU A 26 16.78 30.14 -24.53
N GLU A 27 16.36 30.74 -25.63
CA GLU A 27 15.36 30.18 -26.53
C GLU A 27 15.95 29.30 -27.64
N LEU A 28 17.28 29.15 -27.71
CA LEU A 28 17.98 28.31 -28.68
C LEU A 28 18.77 27.21 -27.98
N ASN A 29 18.27 25.98 -28.13
CA ASN A 29 18.98 24.81 -27.63
C ASN A 29 19.47 23.92 -28.78
N ALA A 30 20.78 23.99 -29.08
CA ALA A 30 21.39 23.19 -30.11
C ALA A 30 21.43 21.68 -29.79
N PHE A 31 21.09 21.30 -28.54
CA PHE A 31 21.07 19.92 -28.07
C PHE A 31 19.68 19.25 -28.17
N GLU A 32 18.68 19.91 -28.78
CA GLU A 32 17.37 19.31 -29.02
C GLU A 32 17.40 17.90 -29.61
N PRO A 33 18.27 17.56 -30.60
CA PRO A 33 18.31 16.22 -31.17
C PRO A 33 18.54 15.11 -30.13
N ILE A 34 19.43 15.32 -29.16
CA ILE A 34 19.66 14.32 -28.09
C ILE A 34 18.50 14.30 -27.08
N VAL A 35 17.86 15.44 -26.81
CA VAL A 35 16.68 15.50 -25.95
C VAL A 35 15.55 14.66 -26.56
N PHE A 36 15.23 14.85 -27.82
CA PHE A 36 14.18 14.09 -28.50
C PHE A 36 14.54 12.61 -28.63
N TYR A 37 15.77 12.27 -28.92
CA TYR A 37 16.22 10.90 -28.99
C TYR A 37 16.02 10.18 -27.64
N CYS A 38 16.50 10.74 -26.54
CA CYS A 38 16.35 10.17 -25.21
C CYS A 38 14.89 10.09 -24.78
N LEU A 39 14.08 11.10 -25.10
CA LEU A 39 12.66 11.14 -24.76
C LEU A 39 11.88 10.04 -25.50
N PHE A 40 12.00 9.97 -26.82
CA PHE A 40 11.28 8.97 -27.61
C PHE A 40 11.72 7.55 -27.28
N GLN A 41 13.03 7.32 -27.12
CA GLN A 41 13.54 6.02 -26.68
C GLN A 41 12.93 5.63 -25.33
N SER A 42 12.87 6.55 -24.38
CA SER A 42 12.31 6.29 -23.05
C SER A 42 10.82 5.94 -23.13
N ILE A 43 10.04 6.69 -23.92
CA ILE A 43 8.61 6.45 -24.10
C ILE A 43 8.37 5.07 -24.73
N ASP A 44 9.04 4.76 -25.81
CA ASP A 44 8.88 3.48 -26.51
C ASP A 44 9.28 2.31 -25.61
N THR A 45 10.46 2.39 -24.98
CA THR A 45 10.96 1.32 -24.12
C THR A 45 10.05 1.11 -22.92
N LEU A 46 9.53 2.17 -22.32
CA LEU A 46 8.60 2.10 -21.20
C LEU A 46 7.27 1.46 -21.62
N ALA A 47 6.74 1.82 -22.79
CA ALA A 47 5.49 1.23 -23.28
C ALA A 47 5.61 -0.29 -23.43
N TYR A 48 6.71 -0.78 -24.05
CA TYR A 48 6.97 -2.21 -24.15
C TYR A 48 7.21 -2.89 -22.78
N ALA A 49 7.90 -2.21 -21.86
CA ALA A 49 8.14 -2.74 -20.52
C ALA A 49 6.85 -2.89 -19.73
N VAL A 50 5.92 -1.92 -19.81
CA VAL A 50 4.62 -1.98 -19.17
C VAL A 50 3.79 -3.15 -19.71
N GLN A 51 3.73 -3.32 -21.03
CA GLN A 51 3.02 -4.43 -21.63
C GLN A 51 3.61 -5.78 -21.20
N THR A 52 4.93 -5.91 -21.26
CA THR A 52 5.65 -7.12 -20.81
C THR A 52 5.39 -7.41 -19.34
N PHE A 53 5.33 -6.38 -18.50
CA PHE A 53 5.02 -6.51 -17.07
C PHE A 53 3.60 -6.99 -16.84
N ILE A 54 2.63 -6.44 -17.58
CA ILE A 54 1.24 -6.87 -17.51
C ILE A 54 1.13 -8.34 -17.89
N ASP A 55 1.66 -8.71 -19.04
CA ASP A 55 1.46 -10.05 -19.60
C ASP A 55 2.17 -11.16 -18.80
N ASN A 56 3.36 -10.88 -18.28
CA ASN A 56 4.19 -11.90 -17.64
C ASN A 56 4.26 -11.81 -16.11
N CYS A 57 3.71 -10.76 -15.51
CA CYS A 57 3.74 -10.60 -14.06
C CYS A 57 2.37 -10.32 -13.46
N VAL A 58 1.62 -9.34 -13.98
CA VAL A 58 0.35 -8.92 -13.36
C VAL A 58 -0.77 -9.88 -13.71
N THR A 59 -0.87 -10.27 -14.98
CA THR A 59 -1.88 -11.21 -15.46
C THR A 59 -1.65 -12.58 -14.81
N GLY A 60 -2.63 -13.06 -14.07
CA GLY A 60 -2.56 -14.34 -13.36
C GLY A 60 -2.11 -14.24 -11.90
N ILE A 61 -1.88 -13.03 -11.35
CA ILE A 61 -1.73 -12.87 -9.91
C ILE A 61 -3.03 -13.28 -9.23
N THR A 62 -2.94 -14.21 -8.30
CA THR A 62 -4.05 -14.63 -7.43
C THR A 62 -3.70 -14.35 -5.97
N ALA A 63 -4.67 -13.91 -5.20
CA ALA A 63 -4.47 -13.71 -3.78
C ALA A 63 -4.42 -15.06 -3.04
N ASN A 64 -3.47 -15.23 -2.13
CA ASN A 64 -3.55 -16.28 -1.13
C ASN A 64 -4.46 -15.79 0.00
N GLU A 65 -5.77 -16.03 -0.15
CA GLU A 65 -6.81 -15.50 0.73
C GLU A 65 -6.58 -15.88 2.19
N GLU A 66 -6.21 -17.12 2.45
CA GLU A 66 -5.93 -17.60 3.81
C GLU A 66 -4.74 -16.85 4.43
N ARG A 67 -3.67 -16.65 3.66
CA ARG A 67 -2.51 -15.91 4.15
C ARG A 67 -2.84 -14.43 4.36
N CYS A 68 -3.61 -13.83 3.48
CA CYS A 68 -4.06 -12.44 3.62
C CYS A 68 -4.91 -12.28 4.88
N ARG A 69 -5.86 -13.18 5.12
CA ARG A 69 -6.69 -13.19 6.32
C ARG A 69 -5.85 -13.31 7.59
N GLN A 70 -4.92 -14.26 7.64
CA GLN A 70 -4.02 -14.44 8.78
C GLN A 70 -3.17 -13.19 9.06
N LEU A 71 -2.69 -12.51 8.03
CA LEU A 71 -1.93 -11.28 8.20
C LEU A 71 -2.75 -10.17 8.83
N VAL A 72 -4.01 -10.02 8.45
CA VAL A 72 -4.93 -9.03 9.05
C VAL A 72 -5.26 -9.43 10.49
N GLU A 73 -5.71 -10.67 10.72
CA GLU A 73 -6.15 -11.16 12.04
C GLU A 73 -5.03 -11.10 13.10
N ASN A 74 -3.79 -11.32 12.70
CA ASN A 74 -2.64 -11.27 13.59
C ASN A 74 -1.97 -9.89 13.65
N SER A 75 -2.48 -8.91 12.91
CA SER A 75 -1.95 -7.55 12.94
C SER A 75 -2.36 -6.82 14.21
N ILE A 76 -1.39 -6.24 14.92
CA ILE A 76 -1.68 -5.32 16.03
C ILE A 76 -2.38 -4.05 15.53
N GLY A 77 -2.21 -3.71 14.26
CA GLY A 77 -2.84 -2.54 13.62
C GLY A 77 -4.38 -2.56 13.68
N VAL A 78 -5.01 -3.72 13.78
CA VAL A 78 -6.49 -3.82 13.90
C VAL A 78 -7.02 -3.17 15.18
N ILE A 79 -6.18 -2.89 16.18
CA ILE A 79 -6.58 -2.19 17.40
C ILE A 79 -7.10 -0.78 17.12
N THR A 80 -6.66 -0.14 16.03
CA THR A 80 -7.13 1.18 15.63
C THR A 80 -8.61 1.18 15.24
N ALA A 81 -9.08 0.12 14.60
CA ALA A 81 -10.50 -0.05 14.26
C ALA A 81 -11.35 -0.30 15.53
N ILE A 82 -10.77 -0.95 16.54
CA ILE A 82 -11.43 -1.29 17.79
C ILE A 82 -11.45 -0.11 18.78
N CYS A 83 -10.43 0.73 18.75
CA CYS A 83 -10.24 1.83 19.70
C CYS A 83 -11.47 2.74 19.88
N PRO A 84 -12.23 3.16 18.84
CA PRO A 84 -13.44 3.95 19.00
C PRO A 84 -14.55 3.27 19.81
N HIS A 85 -14.56 1.94 19.83
CA HIS A 85 -15.62 1.14 20.49
C HIS A 85 -15.32 0.82 21.95
N VAL A 86 -14.04 0.64 22.30
CA VAL A 86 -13.63 0.24 23.67
C VAL A 86 -12.93 1.34 24.44
N GLY A 87 -12.58 2.45 23.77
CA GLY A 87 -11.81 3.55 24.35
C GLY A 87 -10.30 3.33 24.27
N TYR A 88 -9.55 4.44 24.25
CA TYR A 88 -8.11 4.44 24.03
C TYR A 88 -7.31 3.65 25.08
N GLU A 89 -7.63 3.85 26.38
CA GLU A 89 -6.90 3.20 27.47
C GLU A 89 -7.01 1.69 27.39
N LYS A 90 -8.25 1.20 27.17
CA LYS A 90 -8.52 -0.24 27.07
C LYS A 90 -7.89 -0.85 25.82
N ALA A 91 -7.97 -0.15 24.68
CA ALA A 91 -7.31 -0.57 23.45
C ALA A 91 -5.78 -0.68 23.65
N ALA A 92 -5.16 0.28 24.33
CA ALA A 92 -3.73 0.26 24.64
C ALA A 92 -3.34 -0.90 25.57
N GLU A 93 -4.16 -1.23 26.57
CA GLU A 93 -3.94 -2.41 27.42
C GLU A 93 -3.97 -3.70 26.61
N ILE A 94 -4.96 -3.86 25.74
CA ILE A 94 -5.11 -5.04 24.87
C ILE A 94 -3.91 -5.18 23.94
N ALA A 95 -3.51 -4.08 23.29
CA ALA A 95 -2.32 -4.09 22.40
C ALA A 95 -1.06 -4.53 23.15
N LYS A 96 -0.82 -4.00 24.37
CA LYS A 96 0.33 -4.40 25.19
C LYS A 96 0.28 -5.89 25.60
N LYS A 97 -0.92 -6.41 25.90
CA LYS A 97 -1.11 -7.84 26.20
C LYS A 97 -0.80 -8.69 24.97
N ALA A 98 -1.35 -8.33 23.80
CA ALA A 98 -1.10 -9.02 22.55
C ALA A 98 0.40 -9.10 22.23
N MET A 99 1.12 -7.98 22.37
CA MET A 99 2.58 -7.95 22.16
C MET A 99 3.35 -8.85 23.11
N LYS A 100 2.91 -8.99 24.35
CA LYS A 100 3.60 -9.83 25.36
C LYS A 100 3.30 -11.31 25.21
N THR A 101 2.07 -11.65 24.85
CA THR A 101 1.60 -13.04 24.86
C THR A 101 1.64 -13.69 23.47
N GLY A 102 1.68 -12.90 22.39
CA GLY A 102 1.49 -13.37 21.02
C GLY A 102 0.05 -13.76 20.69
N GLU A 103 -0.90 -13.51 21.61
CA GLU A 103 -2.31 -13.80 21.39
C GLU A 103 -2.94 -12.72 20.49
N SER A 104 -3.87 -13.11 19.60
CA SER A 104 -4.50 -12.16 18.71
C SER A 104 -5.37 -11.13 19.46
N ILE A 105 -5.44 -9.93 18.94
CA ILE A 105 -6.30 -8.85 19.45
C ILE A 105 -7.75 -9.33 19.55
N ARG A 106 -8.26 -10.05 18.54
CA ARG A 106 -9.60 -10.61 18.50
C ARG A 106 -9.87 -11.49 19.73
N ASN A 107 -8.98 -12.44 20.01
CA ASN A 107 -9.14 -13.37 21.13
C ASN A 107 -9.14 -12.64 22.48
N LEU A 108 -8.25 -11.66 22.64
CA LEU A 108 -8.17 -10.86 23.86
C LEU A 108 -9.45 -10.05 24.10
N ILE A 109 -10.00 -9.42 23.09
CA ILE A 109 -11.24 -8.62 23.17
C ILE A 109 -12.44 -9.49 23.53
N LEU A 110 -12.57 -10.66 22.88
CA LEU A 110 -13.66 -11.61 23.17
C LEU A 110 -13.55 -12.17 24.58
N ARG A 111 -12.36 -12.56 25.01
CA ARG A 111 -12.09 -13.10 26.35
C ARG A 111 -12.39 -12.08 27.46
N GLU A 112 -12.10 -10.81 27.22
CA GLU A 112 -12.39 -9.73 28.17
C GLU A 112 -13.84 -9.21 28.08
N GLY A 113 -14.63 -9.75 27.14
CA GLY A 113 -16.04 -9.38 26.99
C GLY A 113 -16.26 -7.93 26.56
N LEU A 114 -15.29 -7.33 25.88
CA LEU A 114 -15.34 -5.92 25.46
C LEU A 114 -16.26 -5.72 24.26
N LEU A 115 -16.27 -6.67 23.32
CA LEU A 115 -17.18 -6.74 22.19
C LEU A 115 -17.65 -8.20 22.03
N SER A 116 -18.87 -8.37 21.55
CA SER A 116 -19.38 -9.67 21.14
C SER A 116 -18.75 -10.12 19.80
N GLU A 117 -18.88 -11.40 19.47
CA GLU A 117 -18.37 -11.95 18.22
C GLU A 117 -18.97 -11.25 17.00
N LYS A 118 -20.27 -10.97 17.02
CA LYS A 118 -21.00 -10.27 15.96
C LYS A 118 -20.51 -8.82 15.79
N GLU A 119 -20.27 -8.12 16.89
CA GLU A 119 -19.69 -6.77 16.85
C GLU A 119 -18.27 -6.79 16.29
N MET A 120 -17.46 -7.76 16.69
CA MET A 120 -16.10 -7.94 16.16
C MET A 120 -16.09 -8.22 14.66
N GLU A 121 -17.00 -9.03 14.15
CA GLU A 121 -17.14 -9.29 12.72
C GLU A 121 -17.43 -8.01 11.93
N THR A 122 -18.31 -7.15 12.49
CA THR A 122 -18.65 -5.87 11.86
C THR A 122 -17.49 -4.87 11.91
N VAL A 123 -16.83 -4.75 13.07
CA VAL A 123 -15.75 -3.77 13.28
C VAL A 123 -14.50 -4.15 12.52
N LEU A 124 -14.16 -5.44 12.44
CA LEU A 124 -12.97 -5.97 11.78
C LEU A 124 -13.23 -6.50 10.36
N ASP A 125 -14.39 -6.19 9.77
CA ASP A 125 -14.61 -6.46 8.36
C ASP A 125 -13.58 -5.66 7.52
N PRO A 126 -12.74 -6.34 6.72
CA PRO A 126 -11.71 -5.68 5.93
C PRO A 126 -12.26 -4.62 4.97
N VAL A 127 -13.44 -4.82 4.41
CA VAL A 127 -14.10 -3.84 3.54
C VAL A 127 -14.43 -2.58 4.31
N ASN A 128 -15.09 -2.71 5.47
CA ASN A 128 -15.44 -1.59 6.33
C ASN A 128 -14.21 -0.83 6.86
N MET A 129 -13.11 -1.55 7.13
CA MET A 129 -11.85 -0.92 7.58
C MET A 129 -11.14 -0.12 6.48
N THR A 130 -11.43 -0.36 5.21
CA THR A 130 -10.84 0.38 4.07
C THR A 130 -11.65 1.60 3.66
N GLU A 131 -12.89 1.72 4.12
CA GLU A 131 -13.74 2.89 3.86
C GLU A 131 -13.42 4.06 4.79
N PRO A 132 -13.59 5.32 4.34
CA PRO A 132 -13.40 6.48 5.19
C PRO A 132 -14.39 6.50 6.36
N GLY A 133 -13.89 6.71 7.57
CA GLY A 133 -14.74 6.81 8.77
C GLY A 133 -14.36 5.82 9.87
N ILE A 134 -15.34 5.45 10.68
CA ILE A 134 -15.18 4.48 11.77
C ILE A 134 -15.89 3.20 11.35
N SER A 135 -15.16 2.09 11.28
CA SER A 135 -15.73 0.76 11.00
C SER A 135 -16.72 0.40 12.12
N GLY A 136 -17.92 -0.06 11.76
CA GLY A 136 -18.96 -0.37 12.73
C GLY A 136 -19.52 0.85 13.47
N LYS A 137 -19.57 2.02 12.84
CA LYS A 137 -20.03 3.29 13.45
C LYS A 137 -21.41 3.19 14.12
N GLU A 138 -22.28 2.37 13.58
CA GLU A 138 -23.63 2.10 14.11
C GLU A 138 -23.61 1.41 15.49
N LEU A 139 -22.51 0.79 15.86
CA LEU A 139 -22.32 0.12 17.14
C LEU A 139 -21.81 1.07 18.23
N LEU A 140 -21.39 2.29 17.87
CA LEU A 140 -20.98 3.28 18.86
C LEU A 140 -22.15 3.67 19.75
N ARG A 141 -22.06 3.31 21.03
CA ARG A 141 -23.01 3.78 22.02
C ARG A 141 -22.87 5.30 22.20
N LYS A 142 -23.96 6.02 21.99
CA LYS A 142 -24.02 7.47 22.25
C LYS A 142 -23.84 7.78 23.73
#